data_e87427433776efc13bd4036a1713da1d
#
_entry.id   e87427433776efc13bd4036a1713da1d
#
_cell.length_a   1.000
_cell.length_b   1.000
_cell.length_c   1.000
_cell.angle_alpha   90.00
_cell.angle_beta   90.00
_cell.angle_gamma   90.00
#
_symmetry.space_group_name_H-M   'P 1'
#
loop_
_entity.id
_entity.type
_entity.pdbx_description
1 polymer ?
#
loop_
_entity_poly.entity_id
_entity_poly.type
_entity_poly.pdbx_seq_one_letter_code
_entity_poly.pdbx_strand_id
1 'polypeptide(L)'
;MRRRGADVKTLPSTILALDTRTGQEVWKVVREDPPAVLTTLHFMGMRTQDDWLAVSVDHNLLLAGKANQTFALNLTNGEQVWQKPIRGQQPLILGPETFINQTGHTYKVASGDLVSGAALFRRGGCNYAVGGKNLLFLRSNCATYVDIGTRKEYAIRNLRSGCSNSLVAADGLLNAPCFSVGCVCNYPIQTSFAMFHMPESAAWHGDAPRKQQVSR
;
A
#
# COMPACT_ATOMS: atom_id res chain seq x y z
N MET A 1 5.55 14.31 27.81
CA MET A 1 6.35 15.52 27.51
C MET A 1 5.87 16.07 26.16
N ARG A 2 5.03 17.12 26.14
CA ARG A 2 4.56 17.76 24.91
C ARG A 2 5.68 18.63 24.37
N ARG A 3 6.27 18.25 23.24
CA ARG A 3 7.08 19.19 22.47
C ARG A 3 6.14 20.25 21.92
N ARG A 4 6.25 21.48 22.44
CA ARG A 4 5.57 22.66 21.92
C ARG A 4 5.98 22.84 20.46
N GLY A 5 4.99 23.11 19.61
CA GLY A 5 5.15 23.19 18.17
C GLY A 5 6.26 24.16 17.76
N ALA A 6 7.22 23.63 17.06
CA ALA A 6 7.89 24.44 16.06
C ALA A 6 6.86 24.70 14.95
N ASP A 7 6.71 25.94 14.53
CA ASP A 7 6.03 26.26 13.29
C ASP A 7 6.67 25.43 12.19
N VAL A 8 5.98 24.37 11.78
CA VAL A 8 6.40 23.58 10.63
C VAL A 8 6.14 24.49 9.43
N LYS A 9 7.13 25.30 9.08
CA LYS A 9 7.15 25.95 7.77
C LYS A 9 6.95 24.82 6.76
N THR A 10 5.89 24.89 5.99
CA THR A 10 5.67 24.00 4.86
C THR A 10 6.82 24.19 3.90
N LEU A 11 7.82 23.31 3.98
CA LEU A 11 8.90 23.32 3.01
C LEU A 11 8.34 22.73 1.70
N PRO A 12 8.65 23.37 0.56
CA PRO A 12 8.25 22.83 -0.72
C PRO A 12 8.83 21.42 -0.89
N SER A 13 8.04 20.48 -1.37
CA SER A 13 8.55 19.16 -1.73
C SER A 13 9.33 19.23 -3.03
N THR A 14 10.46 18.53 -3.09
CA THR A 14 11.32 18.46 -4.27
C THR A 14 11.47 17.04 -4.73
N ILE A 15 11.23 16.81 -6.01
CA ILE A 15 11.56 15.56 -6.69
C ILE A 15 12.78 15.83 -7.57
N LEU A 16 13.81 15.01 -7.40
CA LEU A 16 15.09 15.17 -8.05
C LEU A 16 15.47 13.88 -8.77
N ALA A 17 15.79 13.96 -10.05
CA ALA A 17 16.38 12.87 -10.81
C ALA A 17 17.89 13.08 -10.93
N LEU A 18 18.65 12.06 -10.60
CA LEU A 18 20.10 12.05 -10.70
C LEU A 18 20.57 10.98 -11.68
N ASP A 19 21.59 11.30 -12.46
CA ASP A 19 22.34 10.29 -13.21
C ASP A 19 23.05 9.37 -12.23
N THR A 20 22.78 8.07 -12.30
CA THR A 20 23.30 7.08 -11.36
C THR A 20 24.81 6.89 -11.42
N ARG A 21 25.43 7.24 -12.54
CA ARG A 21 26.86 7.06 -12.78
C ARG A 21 27.68 8.28 -12.34
N THR A 22 27.12 9.47 -12.55
CA THR A 22 27.85 10.74 -12.28
C THR A 22 27.35 11.46 -11.04
N GLY A 23 26.14 11.15 -10.55
CA GLY A 23 25.47 11.85 -9.47
C GLY A 23 24.97 13.25 -9.85
N GLN A 24 25.07 13.62 -11.14
CA GLN A 24 24.63 14.95 -11.58
C GLN A 24 23.12 15.02 -11.71
N GLU A 25 22.57 16.21 -11.48
CA GLU A 25 21.17 16.51 -11.66
C GLU A 25 20.78 16.38 -13.13
N VAL A 26 19.78 15.53 -13.43
CA VAL A 26 19.16 15.41 -14.74
C VAL A 26 18.00 16.38 -14.87
N TRP A 27 17.12 16.37 -13.89
CA TRP A 27 16.01 17.32 -13.75
C TRP A 27 15.57 17.43 -12.30
N LYS A 28 14.85 18.53 -12.01
CA LYS A 28 14.33 18.85 -10.69
C LYS A 28 12.95 19.47 -10.79
N VAL A 29 12.01 18.99 -9.99
CA VAL A 29 10.68 19.58 -9.87
C VAL A 29 10.46 20.01 -8.42
N VAL A 30 10.21 21.30 -8.24
CA VAL A 30 9.84 21.90 -6.94
C VAL A 30 8.33 22.12 -6.94
N ARG A 31 7.65 21.59 -5.93
CA ARG A 31 6.21 21.77 -5.77
C ARG A 31 5.93 22.57 -4.52
N GLU A 32 5.20 23.65 -4.70
CA GLU A 32 4.61 24.37 -3.58
C GLU A 32 3.40 23.57 -3.10
N ASP A 33 3.54 23.00 -1.92
CA ASP A 33 2.46 22.22 -1.34
C ASP A 33 1.47 23.14 -0.62
N PRO A 34 0.17 22.89 -0.73
CA PRO A 34 -0.78 23.55 0.12
C PRO A 34 -0.44 23.27 1.59
N PRO A 35 -0.67 24.23 2.51
CA PRO A 35 -0.36 24.04 3.90
C PRO A 35 -0.97 22.73 4.40
N ALA A 36 -0.17 21.94 5.11
CA ALA A 36 -0.61 20.68 5.68
C ALA A 36 -1.84 20.96 6.56
N VAL A 37 -3.00 20.50 6.11
CA VAL A 37 -4.17 20.48 6.98
C VAL A 37 -3.86 19.44 8.05
N LEU A 38 -3.57 19.91 9.25
CA LEU A 38 -3.43 19.10 10.45
C LEU A 38 -4.76 18.39 10.69
N THR A 39 -4.95 17.25 10.05
CA THR A 39 -6.09 16.41 10.34
C THR A 39 -5.84 15.69 11.68
N THR A 40 -6.89 15.54 12.45
CA THR A 40 -6.96 15.01 13.83
C THR A 40 -6.35 13.61 14.03
N LEU A 41 -5.78 12.98 13.00
CA LEU A 41 -5.10 11.69 13.04
C LEU A 41 -3.68 11.74 13.61
N HIS A 42 -3.20 12.89 14.05
CA HIS A 42 -1.93 13.06 14.77
C HIS A 42 -1.84 12.28 16.08
N PHE A 43 -2.96 11.73 16.54
CA PHE A 43 -3.04 11.04 17.83
C PHE A 43 -2.27 9.70 17.86
N MET A 44 -1.99 9.09 16.72
CA MET A 44 -1.31 7.79 16.65
C MET A 44 0.11 7.83 16.04
N GLY A 45 0.70 9.01 15.89
CA GLY A 45 2.04 9.11 15.29
C GLY A 45 2.10 8.74 13.81
N MET A 46 0.95 8.51 13.17
CA MET A 46 0.86 8.29 11.74
C MET A 46 1.02 9.62 11.03
N ARG A 47 2.11 9.78 10.31
CA ARG A 47 2.30 10.90 9.41
C ARG A 47 1.24 10.80 8.32
N THR A 48 0.36 11.78 8.23
CA THR A 48 -0.72 11.85 7.24
C THR A 48 -0.24 12.29 5.85
N GLN A 49 1.06 12.40 5.66
CA GLN A 49 1.71 12.89 4.45
C GLN A 49 2.93 12.03 4.13
N ASP A 50 2.70 10.78 3.79
CA ASP A 50 3.76 9.98 3.21
C ASP A 50 3.82 10.31 1.71
N ASP A 51 4.82 11.09 1.33
CA ASP A 51 5.17 11.25 -0.07
C ASP A 51 5.75 9.93 -0.55
N TRP A 52 5.30 9.44 -1.68
CA TRP A 52 5.75 8.21 -2.29
C TRP A 52 6.02 8.42 -3.77
N LEU A 53 6.90 7.61 -4.31
CA LEU A 53 7.25 7.57 -5.73
C LEU A 53 7.08 6.14 -6.24
N ALA A 54 6.58 6.01 -7.47
CA ALA A 54 6.51 4.74 -8.18
C ALA A 54 6.88 4.94 -9.66
N VAL A 55 7.76 4.09 -10.18
CA VAL A 55 8.30 4.22 -11.54
C VAL A 55 7.62 3.21 -12.45
N SER A 56 7.03 3.70 -13.55
CA SER A 56 6.55 2.89 -14.66
C SER A 56 7.50 3.09 -15.84
N VAL A 57 8.39 2.12 -16.05
CA VAL A 57 9.38 2.18 -17.12
C VAL A 57 8.71 2.11 -18.50
N ASP A 58 7.75 1.20 -18.67
CA ASP A 58 7.05 0.98 -19.94
C ASP A 58 6.29 2.22 -20.42
N HIS A 59 5.80 3.05 -19.50
CA HIS A 59 5.12 4.30 -19.81
C HIS A 59 6.02 5.53 -19.75
N ASN A 60 7.29 5.36 -19.39
CA ASN A 60 8.22 6.47 -19.13
C ASN A 60 7.67 7.50 -18.12
N LEU A 61 7.02 7.01 -17.03
CA LEU A 61 6.36 7.83 -16.04
C LEU A 61 6.89 7.60 -14.62
N LEU A 62 7.04 8.69 -13.89
CA LEU A 62 7.17 8.71 -12.45
C LEU A 62 5.83 9.14 -11.85
N LEU A 63 5.18 8.22 -11.14
CA LEU A 63 3.97 8.52 -10.38
C LEU A 63 4.35 8.96 -8.97
N ALA A 64 3.67 9.97 -8.49
CA ALA A 64 3.85 10.46 -7.13
C ALA A 64 2.50 10.85 -6.52
N GLY A 65 2.40 10.73 -5.21
CA GLY A 65 1.18 11.07 -4.50
C GLY A 65 1.44 11.93 -3.29
N LYS A 66 0.51 12.86 -3.05
CA LYS A 66 0.47 13.69 -1.86
C LYS A 66 -0.96 14.07 -1.51
N ALA A 67 -1.31 13.91 -0.25
CA ALA A 67 -2.65 14.24 0.23
C ALA A 67 -3.77 13.62 -0.64
N ASN A 68 -4.59 14.43 -1.29
CA ASN A 68 -5.70 13.99 -2.12
C ASN A 68 -5.39 14.05 -3.62
N GLN A 69 -4.12 14.06 -4.00
CA GLN A 69 -3.70 14.15 -5.39
C GLN A 69 -2.68 13.07 -5.73
N THR A 70 -2.77 12.57 -6.95
CA THR A 70 -1.76 11.75 -7.60
C THR A 70 -1.44 12.39 -8.94
N PHE A 71 -0.17 12.40 -9.30
CA PHE A 71 0.31 12.99 -10.54
C PHE A 71 1.40 12.12 -11.16
N ALA A 72 1.61 12.28 -12.44
CA ALA A 72 2.67 11.63 -13.18
C ALA A 72 3.57 12.65 -13.86
N LEU A 73 4.86 12.41 -13.76
CA LEU A 73 5.91 13.15 -14.42
C LEU A 73 6.57 12.27 -15.47
N ASN A 74 7.02 12.87 -16.56
CA ASN A 74 7.87 12.19 -17.54
C ASN A 74 9.23 11.89 -16.89
N LEU A 75 9.67 10.63 -16.96
CA LEU A 75 10.94 10.19 -16.35
C LEU A 75 12.16 10.86 -16.97
N THR A 76 12.08 11.25 -18.25
CA THR A 76 13.23 11.80 -18.97
C THR A 76 13.49 13.26 -18.62
N ASN A 77 12.44 14.07 -18.45
CA ASN A 77 12.58 15.53 -18.33
C ASN A 77 11.85 16.15 -17.12
N GLY A 78 11.11 15.36 -16.35
CA GLY A 78 10.37 15.83 -15.17
C GLY A 78 9.09 16.63 -15.49
N GLU A 79 8.69 16.77 -16.76
CA GLU A 79 7.46 17.47 -17.10
C GLU A 79 6.22 16.74 -16.59
N GLN A 80 5.23 17.50 -16.12
CA GLN A 80 3.99 16.92 -15.63
C GLN A 80 3.12 16.44 -16.79
N VAL A 81 2.85 15.14 -16.86
CA VAL A 81 2.01 14.52 -17.89
C VAL A 81 0.55 14.59 -17.54
N TRP A 82 0.20 14.24 -16.29
CA TRP A 82 -1.16 14.35 -15.77
C TRP A 82 -1.17 14.57 -14.25
N GLN A 83 -2.28 15.12 -13.75
CA GLN A 83 -2.59 15.24 -12.33
C GLN A 83 -4.07 15.02 -12.12
N LYS A 84 -4.43 14.21 -11.12
CA LYS A 84 -5.81 13.85 -10.82
C LYS A 84 -6.09 13.95 -9.31
N PRO A 85 -7.34 14.21 -8.90
CA PRO A 85 -7.75 14.21 -7.51
C PRO A 85 -7.90 12.78 -6.97
N ILE A 86 -6.86 11.99 -7.12
CA ILE A 86 -6.77 10.62 -6.62
C ILE A 86 -6.06 10.67 -5.28
N ARG A 87 -6.65 10.06 -4.26
CA ARG A 87 -6.08 10.04 -2.91
C ARG A 87 -4.68 9.46 -2.91
N GLY A 88 -3.69 10.32 -2.68
CA GLY A 88 -2.26 10.03 -2.79
C GLY A 88 -1.52 9.94 -1.46
N GLN A 89 -2.21 9.80 -0.33
CA GLN A 89 -1.60 9.76 1.01
C GLN A 89 -0.79 8.48 1.30
N GLN A 90 -0.90 7.47 0.46
CA GLN A 90 -0.32 6.16 0.70
C GLN A 90 0.13 5.56 -0.63
N PRO A 91 1.21 4.73 -0.64
CA PRO A 91 1.76 4.18 -1.86
C PRO A 91 0.71 3.36 -2.63
N LEU A 92 0.74 3.50 -3.94
CA LEU A 92 -0.11 2.71 -4.84
C LEU A 92 0.48 1.33 -5.10
N ILE A 93 -0.35 0.45 -5.66
CA ILE A 93 0.08 -0.85 -6.18
C ILE A 93 0.16 -0.71 -7.70
N LEU A 94 1.38 -0.67 -8.22
CA LEU A 94 1.64 -0.45 -9.63
C LEU A 94 1.67 -1.78 -10.40
N GLY A 95 0.87 -1.86 -11.46
CA GLY A 95 0.92 -2.89 -12.49
C GLY A 95 1.40 -2.31 -13.82
N PRO A 96 1.48 -3.13 -14.88
CA PRO A 96 1.96 -2.67 -16.19
C PRO A 96 1.12 -1.54 -16.77
N GLU A 97 -0.20 -1.72 -16.86
CA GLU A 97 -1.12 -0.77 -17.49
C GLU A 97 -1.96 0.04 -16.50
N THR A 98 -2.10 -0.49 -15.29
CA THR A 98 -2.99 0.08 -14.27
C THR A 98 -2.31 0.15 -12.91
N PHE A 99 -2.79 1.04 -12.06
CA PHE A 99 -2.43 1.06 -10.66
C PHE A 99 -3.68 1.02 -9.78
N ILE A 100 -3.51 0.49 -8.57
CA ILE A 100 -4.58 0.42 -7.56
C ILE A 100 -4.17 1.32 -6.39
N ASN A 101 -5.03 2.25 -6.02
CA ASN A 101 -4.79 3.07 -4.83
C ASN A 101 -5.21 2.33 -3.55
N GLN A 102 -4.88 2.88 -2.39
CA GLN A 102 -5.18 2.26 -1.10
C GLN A 102 -6.68 2.31 -0.69
N THR A 103 -7.54 2.87 -1.52
CA THR A 103 -9.00 2.75 -1.40
C THR A 103 -9.56 1.61 -2.25
N GLY A 104 -8.70 0.88 -2.97
CA GLY A 104 -9.07 -0.28 -3.78
C GLY A 104 -9.53 0.05 -5.21
N HIS A 105 -9.48 1.31 -5.62
CA HIS A 105 -9.87 1.70 -6.99
C HIS A 105 -8.70 1.57 -7.96
N THR A 106 -9.03 1.18 -9.18
CA THR A 106 -8.07 0.93 -10.27
C THR A 106 -8.08 2.07 -11.27
N TYR A 107 -6.91 2.55 -11.64
CA TYR A 107 -6.70 3.67 -12.57
C TYR A 107 -5.71 3.27 -13.66
N LYS A 108 -5.78 3.92 -14.83
CA LYS A 108 -4.81 3.77 -15.90
C LYS A 108 -3.51 4.48 -15.55
N VAL A 109 -2.37 3.84 -15.79
CA VAL A 109 -1.04 4.45 -15.57
C VAL A 109 -0.84 5.66 -16.49
N ALA A 110 -1.17 5.51 -17.76
CA ALA A 110 -0.91 6.51 -18.79
C ALA A 110 -1.69 7.83 -18.60
N SER A 111 -2.88 7.80 -17.98
CA SER A 111 -3.75 8.99 -17.92
C SER A 111 -4.31 9.32 -16.53
N GLY A 112 -4.16 8.43 -15.56
CA GLY A 112 -4.80 8.57 -14.25
C GLY A 112 -6.32 8.41 -14.28
N ASP A 113 -6.91 7.93 -15.36
CA ASP A 113 -8.35 7.76 -15.48
C ASP A 113 -8.83 6.53 -14.73
N LEU A 114 -9.99 6.64 -14.09
CA LEU A 114 -10.61 5.54 -13.36
C LEU A 114 -11.03 4.42 -14.35
N VAL A 115 -10.60 3.19 -14.10
CA VAL A 115 -10.95 2.02 -14.91
C VAL A 115 -12.31 1.47 -14.50
N SER A 116 -12.60 1.43 -13.19
CA SER A 116 -13.85 0.90 -12.65
C SER A 116 -14.23 1.63 -11.36
N GLY A 117 -15.50 1.97 -11.23
CA GLY A 117 -16.06 2.57 -10.01
C GLY A 117 -16.14 1.61 -8.82
N ALA A 118 -16.04 0.29 -9.05
CA ALA A 118 -16.06 -0.70 -7.98
C ALA A 118 -14.65 -0.92 -7.41
N ALA A 119 -14.49 -0.74 -6.10
CA ALA A 119 -13.25 -1.05 -5.40
C ALA A 119 -13.01 -2.56 -5.38
N LEU A 120 -11.75 -2.97 -5.54
CA LEU A 120 -11.33 -4.38 -5.44
C LEU A 120 -11.33 -4.87 -3.99
N PHE A 121 -11.12 -3.98 -3.04
CA PHE A 121 -11.07 -4.29 -1.62
C PHE A 121 -11.47 -3.09 -0.75
N ARG A 122 -11.75 -3.37 0.52
CA ARG A 122 -11.85 -2.37 1.58
C ARG A 122 -10.91 -2.74 2.70
N ARG A 123 -10.05 -1.83 3.10
CA ARG A 123 -9.16 -2.05 4.23
C ARG A 123 -9.89 -1.83 5.56
N GLY A 124 -9.68 -2.74 6.49
CA GLY A 124 -10.14 -2.64 7.88
C GLY A 124 -8.98 -2.65 8.88
N GLY A 125 -7.88 -1.96 8.56
CA GLY A 125 -6.67 -1.90 9.39
C GLY A 125 -5.74 -0.76 9.01
N CYS A 126 -4.63 -0.65 9.73
CA CYS A 126 -3.70 0.49 9.63
C CYS A 126 -2.64 0.33 8.53
N ASN A 127 -2.30 -0.90 8.16
CA ASN A 127 -1.28 -1.21 7.17
C ASN A 127 -1.74 -1.01 5.73
N TYR A 128 -0.79 -0.93 4.82
CA TYR A 128 -1.05 -0.81 3.38
C TYR A 128 -1.43 -2.16 2.77
N ALA A 129 -2.25 -2.10 1.72
CA ALA A 129 -2.38 -3.21 0.80
C ALA A 129 -1.13 -3.28 -0.08
N VAL A 130 -0.64 -4.49 -0.32
CA VAL A 130 0.48 -4.77 -1.22
C VAL A 130 0.05 -5.75 -2.29
N GLY A 131 0.63 -5.64 -3.47
CA GLY A 131 0.28 -6.44 -4.64
C GLY A 131 1.36 -7.42 -5.04
N GLY A 132 0.92 -8.62 -5.43
CA GLY A 132 1.67 -9.53 -6.28
C GLY A 132 1.05 -9.56 -7.67
N LYS A 133 1.51 -10.49 -8.50
CA LYS A 133 1.01 -10.63 -9.89
C LYS A 133 -0.50 -10.87 -9.97
N ASN A 134 -1.04 -11.74 -9.11
CA ASN A 134 -2.43 -12.19 -9.17
C ASN A 134 -3.21 -11.91 -7.88
N LEU A 135 -2.54 -11.56 -6.80
CA LEU A 135 -3.13 -11.40 -5.48
C LEU A 135 -2.79 -10.05 -4.87
N LEU A 136 -3.73 -9.50 -4.15
CA LEU A 136 -3.54 -8.37 -3.25
C LEU A 136 -3.58 -8.88 -1.81
N PHE A 137 -2.66 -8.39 -0.99
CA PHE A 137 -2.57 -8.74 0.42
C PHE A 137 -2.84 -7.51 1.27
N LEU A 138 -3.76 -7.62 2.21
CA LEU A 138 -4.17 -6.49 3.03
C LEU A 138 -4.66 -6.96 4.40
N ARG A 139 -5.01 -6.02 5.23
CA ARG A 139 -5.77 -6.27 6.44
C ARG A 139 -7.20 -5.76 6.26
N SER A 140 -8.16 -6.69 6.29
CA SER A 140 -9.60 -6.42 6.39
C SER A 140 -10.08 -7.05 7.70
N ASN A 141 -9.83 -6.37 8.84
CA ASN A 141 -9.90 -6.87 10.22
C ASN A 141 -8.87 -7.95 10.56
N CYS A 142 -8.69 -8.98 9.75
CA CYS A 142 -7.63 -9.99 9.84
C CYS A 142 -6.74 -9.94 8.58
N ALA A 143 -5.73 -10.79 8.52
CA ALA A 143 -4.96 -10.98 7.29
C ALA A 143 -5.90 -11.47 6.18
N THR A 144 -5.81 -10.85 5.03
CA THR A 144 -6.75 -11.05 3.94
C THR A 144 -6.00 -11.01 2.61
N TYR A 145 -6.40 -11.82 1.67
CA TYR A 145 -5.97 -11.67 0.29
C TYR A 145 -7.16 -11.57 -0.65
N VAL A 146 -6.96 -10.87 -1.76
CA VAL A 146 -7.94 -10.72 -2.83
C VAL A 146 -7.35 -11.26 -4.11
N ASP A 147 -8.05 -12.16 -4.76
CA ASP A 147 -7.73 -12.61 -6.11
C ASP A 147 -8.16 -11.54 -7.11
N ILE A 148 -7.19 -10.99 -7.85
CA ILE A 148 -7.43 -9.85 -8.76
C ILE A 148 -8.35 -10.27 -9.91
N GLY A 149 -8.21 -11.50 -10.43
CA GLY A 149 -8.97 -11.99 -11.56
C GLY A 149 -10.43 -12.27 -11.22
N THR A 150 -10.67 -12.94 -10.09
CA THR A 150 -12.02 -13.31 -9.66
C THR A 150 -12.69 -12.26 -8.77
N ARG A 151 -11.92 -11.30 -8.26
CA ARG A 151 -12.34 -10.27 -7.28
C ARG A 151 -12.87 -10.85 -5.97
N LYS A 152 -12.52 -12.10 -5.66
CA LYS A 152 -12.91 -12.74 -4.40
C LYS A 152 -11.94 -12.41 -3.29
N GLU A 153 -12.48 -12.08 -2.13
CA GLU A 153 -11.75 -11.83 -0.90
C GLU A 153 -11.72 -13.09 -0.02
N TYR A 154 -10.56 -13.40 0.54
CA TYR A 154 -10.33 -14.55 1.40
C TYR A 154 -9.67 -14.11 2.71
N ALA A 155 -10.37 -14.33 3.81
CA ALA A 155 -9.90 -13.97 5.14
C ALA A 155 -9.11 -15.12 5.78
N ILE A 156 -7.90 -14.82 6.24
CA ILE A 156 -7.09 -15.73 7.05
C ILE A 156 -7.36 -15.36 8.52
N ARG A 157 -8.38 -15.99 9.07
CA ARG A 157 -8.86 -15.69 10.43
C ARG A 157 -7.79 -15.96 11.47
N ASN A 158 -7.84 -15.22 12.57
CA ASN A 158 -6.91 -15.32 13.70
C ASN A 158 -5.44 -14.97 13.37
N LEU A 159 -5.20 -14.39 12.21
CA LEU A 159 -3.90 -13.89 11.79
C LEU A 159 -4.01 -12.43 11.39
N ARG A 160 -3.01 -11.64 11.74
CA ARG A 160 -2.83 -10.27 11.23
C ARG A 160 -1.36 -9.89 11.19
N SER A 161 -1.02 -8.93 10.35
CA SER A 161 0.23 -8.18 10.51
C SER A 161 0.08 -7.06 11.55
N GLY A 162 1.18 -6.55 12.05
CA GLY A 162 1.20 -5.38 12.95
C GLY A 162 0.67 -4.11 12.27
N CYS A 163 0.43 -3.05 13.06
CA CYS A 163 -0.21 -1.83 12.56
C CYS A 163 0.57 -1.10 11.47
N SER A 164 1.89 -1.15 11.53
CA SER A 164 2.78 -0.51 10.57
C SER A 164 3.40 -1.48 9.55
N ASN A 165 3.04 -2.76 9.63
CA ASN A 165 3.64 -3.80 8.81
C ASN A 165 2.60 -4.38 7.86
N SER A 166 2.91 -4.40 6.57
CA SER A 166 2.08 -5.06 5.57
C SER A 166 2.32 -6.58 5.55
N LEU A 167 1.39 -7.33 4.99
CA LEU A 167 1.63 -8.72 4.60
C LEU A 167 2.63 -8.71 3.45
N VAL A 168 3.62 -9.59 3.49
CA VAL A 168 4.67 -9.69 2.46
C VAL A 168 4.68 -11.08 1.87
N ALA A 169 4.32 -11.17 0.58
CA ALA A 169 4.44 -12.40 -0.19
C ALA A 169 5.74 -12.37 -1.00
N ALA A 170 6.66 -13.28 -0.69
CA ALA A 170 7.93 -13.41 -1.38
C ALA A 170 8.41 -14.86 -1.32
N ASP A 171 9.05 -15.34 -2.38
CA ASP A 171 9.70 -16.65 -2.46
C ASP A 171 8.82 -17.84 -1.98
N GLY A 172 7.54 -17.81 -2.34
CA GLY A 172 6.59 -18.85 -1.93
C GLY A 172 6.11 -18.75 -0.48
N LEU A 173 6.52 -17.72 0.26
CA LEU A 173 6.11 -17.48 1.63
C LEU A 173 5.14 -16.30 1.70
N LEU A 174 4.14 -16.38 2.58
CA LEU A 174 3.37 -15.24 3.04
C LEU A 174 3.78 -14.89 4.46
N ASN A 175 4.44 -13.75 4.62
CA ASN A 175 4.89 -13.25 5.91
C ASN A 175 3.86 -12.26 6.47
N ALA A 176 3.49 -12.46 7.73
CA ALA A 176 2.66 -11.56 8.51
C ALA A 176 3.46 -11.06 9.73
N PRO A 177 4.33 -10.07 9.55
CA PRO A 177 5.14 -9.55 10.63
C PRO A 177 4.25 -8.80 11.63
N CYS A 178 4.34 -9.15 12.91
CA CYS A 178 3.59 -8.53 13.97
C CYS A 178 4.52 -7.97 15.05
N PHE A 179 5.25 -6.92 14.69
CA PHE A 179 6.07 -6.17 15.64
C PHE A 179 5.50 -4.76 15.77
N SER A 180 4.64 -4.56 16.77
CA SER A 180 4.03 -3.26 17.01
C SER A 180 3.75 -3.13 18.50
N VAL A 181 4.64 -2.45 19.21
CA VAL A 181 4.52 -2.23 20.66
C VAL A 181 3.20 -1.48 20.96
N GLY A 182 2.40 -2.06 21.84
CA GLY A 182 1.15 -1.48 22.33
C GLY A 182 -0.06 -1.62 21.41
N CYS A 183 0.06 -2.26 20.25
CA CYS A 183 -1.06 -2.50 19.37
C CYS A 183 -1.69 -3.88 19.59
N VAL A 184 -2.78 -3.91 20.31
CA VAL A 184 -3.54 -5.15 20.63
C VAL A 184 -4.87 -5.25 19.88
N CYS A 185 -5.17 -4.36 18.93
CA CYS A 185 -6.45 -4.28 18.21
C CYS A 185 -7.00 -5.67 17.85
N ASN A 186 -8.06 -6.14 18.48
CA ASN A 186 -8.77 -7.39 18.26
C ASN A 186 -7.94 -8.70 18.39
N TYR A 187 -6.64 -8.61 18.68
CA TYR A 187 -5.75 -9.75 18.78
C TYR A 187 -4.77 -9.53 19.93
N PRO A 188 -4.93 -10.24 21.05
CA PRO A 188 -4.04 -10.10 22.21
C PRO A 188 -2.66 -10.71 21.98
N ILE A 189 -2.53 -11.60 20.98
CA ILE A 189 -1.25 -12.28 20.68
C ILE A 189 -0.50 -11.47 19.61
N GLN A 190 0.70 -11.04 19.97
CA GLN A 190 1.62 -10.35 19.07
C GLN A 190 2.70 -11.34 18.62
N THR A 191 2.45 -12.05 17.54
CA THR A 191 3.35 -13.05 16.98
C THR A 191 3.48 -12.83 15.47
N SER A 192 4.72 -12.87 14.98
CA SER A 192 4.97 -12.91 13.54
C SER A 192 4.76 -14.33 13.02
N PHE A 193 4.19 -14.45 11.83
CA PHE A 193 3.92 -15.71 11.16
C PHE A 193 4.56 -15.70 9.78
N ALA A 194 5.05 -16.86 9.35
CA ALA A 194 5.39 -17.16 7.98
C ALA A 194 4.58 -18.39 7.55
N MET A 195 3.89 -18.29 6.44
CA MET A 195 3.07 -19.36 5.89
C MET A 195 3.61 -19.76 4.52
N PHE A 196 3.68 -21.05 4.26
CA PHE A 196 4.10 -21.60 2.99
C PHE A 196 3.17 -22.73 2.53
N HIS A 197 3.15 -22.95 1.23
CA HIS A 197 2.39 -24.05 0.66
C HIS A 197 3.11 -25.37 0.89
N MET A 198 2.48 -26.26 1.64
CA MET A 198 3.01 -27.58 2.00
C MET A 198 1.93 -28.65 1.75
N PRO A 199 1.72 -29.06 0.50
CA PRO A 199 0.66 -30.03 0.17
C PRO A 199 0.84 -31.37 0.89
N GLU A 200 2.07 -31.76 1.21
CA GLU A 200 2.39 -32.98 1.95
C GLU A 200 1.79 -33.01 3.36
N SER A 201 1.55 -31.83 3.94
CA SER A 201 0.91 -31.74 5.26
C SER A 201 -0.50 -32.31 5.29
N ALA A 202 -1.17 -32.41 4.14
CA ALA A 202 -2.48 -33.03 4.04
C ALA A 202 -2.42 -34.54 4.44
N ALA A 203 -1.30 -35.20 4.15
CA ALA A 203 -1.07 -36.61 4.52
C ALA A 203 -0.84 -36.80 6.03
N TRP A 204 -0.45 -35.74 6.76
CA TRP A 204 -0.16 -35.87 8.20
C TRP A 204 -1.43 -35.96 9.06
N HIS A 205 -2.57 -35.56 8.50
CA HIS A 205 -3.83 -35.49 9.23
C HIS A 205 -4.71 -36.72 9.09
N GLY A 206 -4.25 -37.79 8.40
CA GLY A 206 -5.06 -38.97 8.11
C GLY A 206 -6.42 -38.58 7.51
N ASP A 207 -7.11 -39.50 6.87
CA ASP A 207 -8.39 -39.30 6.18
C ASP A 207 -9.60 -38.96 7.08
N ALA A 208 -9.42 -38.15 8.09
CA ALA A 208 -10.55 -37.64 8.86
C ALA A 208 -11.33 -36.61 7.99
N PRO A 209 -12.55 -36.91 7.56
CA PRO A 209 -13.34 -36.00 6.76
C PRO A 209 -13.55 -34.69 7.54
N ARG A 210 -13.09 -33.57 6.99
CA ARG A 210 -13.35 -32.26 7.56
C ARG A 210 -14.85 -32.04 7.61
N LYS A 211 -15.45 -32.06 8.79
CA LYS A 211 -16.81 -31.58 8.97
C LYS A 211 -16.86 -30.16 8.49
N GLN A 212 -17.55 -29.92 7.37
CA GLN A 212 -17.87 -28.57 6.92
C GLN A 212 -18.66 -27.91 8.05
N GLN A 213 -18.06 -26.94 8.72
CA GLN A 213 -18.82 -26.07 9.62
C GLN A 213 -19.74 -25.22 8.72
N VAL A 214 -20.98 -25.62 8.64
CA VAL A 214 -22.05 -24.79 8.10
C VAL A 214 -22.17 -23.59 9.04
N SER A 215 -21.82 -22.42 8.57
CA SER A 215 -22.05 -21.16 9.26
C SER A 215 -23.55 -20.94 9.40
N ARG A 216 -24.01 -20.81 10.64
CA ARG A 216 -25.31 -20.20 10.98
C ARG A 216 -25.15 -18.68 11.05
#